data_9ce921fc06ac95b1d05ca88e6314e18b
#
_entry.id   9ce921fc06ac95b1d05ca88e6314e18b
#
_cell.length_a   1.000
_cell.length_b   1.000
_cell.length_c   1.000
_cell.angle_alpha   90.00
_cell.angle_beta   90.00
_cell.angle_gamma   90.00
#
_symmetry.space_group_name_H-M   'P 1'
#
loop_
_entity.id
_entity.type
_entity.pdbx_description
1 polymer ?
#
loop_
_entity_poly.entity_id
_entity_poly.type
_entity_poly.pdbx_seq_one_letter_code
_entity_poly.pdbx_strand_id
1 'polypeptide(L)'
;KKTLKETGLFSAFDVLQDDSKMLRLSLKPSVRMFAGDFYEVSISIPNSSCYNSINYVIAKLEDNKKKDLVLRLLHKYNNDSLVIKYYITPQNFITAKIAYIGSGNNFSGYEFIELLQDGLGIVSNVKDDIMDIL
;
A
#
# COMPACT_ATOMS: atom_id res chain seq x y z
N LYS A 1 11.91 -4.18 -10.17
CA LYS A 1 12.96 -5.07 -9.60
C LYS A 1 14.34 -4.47 -9.74
N LYS A 2 14.71 -4.08 -10.98
CA LYS A 2 16.03 -3.47 -11.26
C LYS A 2 16.30 -2.26 -10.38
N THR A 3 15.36 -1.31 -10.28
CA THR A 3 15.51 -0.10 -9.49
C THR A 3 15.69 -0.42 -8.01
N LEU A 4 14.94 -1.39 -7.48
CA LEU A 4 15.08 -1.83 -6.08
C LEU A 4 16.48 -2.37 -5.81
N LYS A 5 17.03 -3.15 -6.73
CA LYS A 5 18.39 -3.66 -6.62
C LYS A 5 19.43 -2.54 -6.69
N GLU A 6 19.27 -1.59 -7.61
CA GLU A 6 20.18 -0.47 -7.79
C GLU A 6 20.20 0.47 -6.56
N THR A 7 19.05 0.66 -5.92
CA THR A 7 18.92 1.50 -4.72
C THR A 7 19.22 0.76 -3.42
N GLY A 8 19.46 -0.56 -3.47
CA GLY A 8 19.68 -1.39 -2.29
C GLY A 8 18.41 -1.70 -1.50
N LEU A 9 17.24 -1.35 -2.01
CA LEU A 9 15.96 -1.54 -1.30
C LEU A 9 15.36 -2.92 -1.50
N PHE A 10 15.86 -3.71 -2.44
CA PHE A 10 15.29 -5.04 -2.73
C PHE A 10 15.31 -5.96 -1.51
N SER A 11 16.34 -5.86 -0.68
CA SER A 11 16.46 -6.66 0.55
C SER A 11 15.40 -6.36 1.61
N ALA A 12 14.68 -5.23 1.48
CA ALA A 12 13.58 -4.87 2.38
C ALA A 12 12.28 -5.62 2.06
N PHE A 13 12.23 -6.38 0.96
CA PHE A 13 11.03 -7.06 0.48
C PHE A 13 11.18 -8.57 0.50
N ASP A 14 10.05 -9.25 0.77
CA ASP A 14 9.86 -10.66 0.47
C ASP A 14 9.23 -10.80 -0.91
N VAL A 15 9.73 -11.73 -1.71
CA VAL A 15 9.20 -11.98 -3.06
C VAL A 15 8.02 -12.94 -2.91
N LEU A 16 6.80 -12.48 -3.25
CA LEU A 16 5.60 -13.31 -3.24
C LEU A 16 5.37 -13.99 -4.59
N GLN A 17 5.71 -13.30 -5.68
CA GLN A 17 5.59 -13.80 -7.05
C GLN A 17 6.58 -13.05 -7.94
N ASP A 18 7.33 -13.77 -8.76
CA ASP A 18 8.25 -13.18 -9.74
C ASP A 18 8.31 -14.12 -10.95
N ASP A 19 7.35 -13.98 -11.86
CA ASP A 19 7.21 -14.81 -13.03
C ASP A 19 6.83 -13.96 -14.26
N SER A 20 6.47 -14.63 -15.35
CA SER A 20 6.09 -13.97 -16.61
C SER A 20 4.78 -13.18 -16.52
N LYS A 21 3.97 -13.43 -15.50
CA LYS A 21 2.65 -12.79 -15.34
C LYS A 21 2.70 -11.55 -14.44
N MET A 22 3.47 -11.60 -13.33
CA MET A 22 3.41 -10.58 -12.31
C MET A 22 4.65 -10.60 -11.43
N LEU A 23 5.05 -9.41 -10.97
CA LEU A 23 5.95 -9.23 -9.84
C LEU A 23 5.11 -8.77 -8.65
N ARG A 24 5.16 -9.52 -7.54
CA ARG A 24 4.53 -9.17 -6.27
C ARG A 24 5.56 -9.24 -5.16
N LEU A 25 5.65 -8.15 -4.41
CA LEU A 25 6.57 -8.02 -3.29
C LEU A 25 5.83 -7.54 -2.05
N SER A 26 6.30 -7.96 -0.88
CA SER A 26 5.77 -7.49 0.40
C SER A 26 6.92 -6.97 1.26
N LEU A 27 6.73 -5.83 1.93
CA LEU A 27 7.71 -5.37 2.89
C LEU A 27 7.88 -6.39 4.01
N LYS A 28 9.14 -6.69 4.35
CA LYS A 28 9.45 -7.58 5.48
C LYS A 28 8.84 -7.05 6.77
N PRO A 29 8.40 -7.93 7.69
CA PRO A 29 7.75 -7.50 8.93
C PRO A 29 8.56 -6.47 9.73
N SER A 30 9.87 -6.63 9.83
CA SER A 30 10.74 -5.67 10.55
C SER A 30 10.72 -4.28 9.92
N VAL A 31 10.65 -4.20 8.59
CA VAL A 31 10.65 -2.93 7.86
C VAL A 31 9.29 -2.24 7.96
N ARG A 32 8.20 -2.97 7.79
CA ARG A 32 6.86 -2.37 7.87
C ARG A 32 6.51 -1.89 9.28
N MET A 33 6.95 -2.59 10.31
CA MET A 33 6.79 -2.15 11.70
C MET A 33 7.54 -0.85 11.96
N PHE A 34 8.75 -0.74 11.48
CA PHE A 34 9.53 0.48 11.60
C PHE A 34 8.89 1.65 10.82
N ALA A 35 8.31 1.37 9.65
CA ALA A 35 7.70 2.38 8.79
C ALA A 35 6.35 2.89 9.31
N GLY A 36 5.72 2.28 10.31
CA GLY A 36 4.44 2.72 10.87
C GLY A 36 3.57 1.59 11.38
N ASP A 37 4.16 0.43 11.62
CA ASP A 37 3.47 -0.75 12.16
C ASP A 37 2.24 -1.16 11.33
N PHE A 38 2.40 -1.21 10.02
CA PHE A 38 1.35 -1.67 9.11
C PHE A 38 1.15 -3.18 9.23
N TYR A 39 -0.09 -3.63 9.06
CA TYR A 39 -0.42 -5.05 8.99
C TYR A 39 0.28 -5.71 7.79
N GLU A 40 0.26 -5.05 6.63
CA GLU A 40 0.96 -5.48 5.42
C GLU A 40 1.19 -4.27 4.51
N VAL A 41 2.32 -4.25 3.80
CA VAL A 41 2.59 -3.30 2.71
C VAL A 41 3.11 -4.11 1.54
N SER A 42 2.40 -4.06 0.40
CA SER A 42 2.75 -4.85 -0.77
C SER A 42 2.68 -4.04 -2.05
N ILE A 43 3.41 -4.49 -3.05
CA ILE A 43 3.36 -3.93 -4.39
C ILE A 43 3.02 -5.03 -5.39
N SER A 44 2.29 -4.68 -6.45
CA SER A 44 1.91 -5.58 -7.53
C SER A 44 2.17 -4.91 -8.87
N ILE A 45 2.97 -5.56 -9.71
CA ILE A 45 3.34 -5.08 -11.04
C ILE A 45 3.02 -6.18 -12.05
N PRO A 46 1.80 -6.17 -12.65
CA PRO A 46 1.44 -7.15 -13.65
C PRO A 46 2.11 -6.86 -14.99
N ASN A 47 2.51 -7.91 -15.71
CA ASN A 47 3.15 -7.76 -17.02
C ASN A 47 2.15 -7.49 -18.16
N SER A 48 0.89 -7.92 -17.99
CA SER A 48 -0.15 -7.80 -19.02
C SER A 48 -1.03 -6.55 -18.88
N SER A 49 -0.73 -5.68 -17.91
CA SER A 49 -1.53 -4.50 -17.60
C SER A 49 -0.63 -3.32 -17.28
N CYS A 50 -1.10 -2.11 -17.56
CA CYS A 50 -0.41 -0.88 -17.14
C CYS A 50 -0.81 -0.43 -15.73
N TYR A 51 -1.70 -1.16 -15.06
CA TYR A 51 -2.19 -0.82 -13.72
C TYR A 51 -1.37 -1.53 -12.65
N ASN A 52 -0.47 -0.79 -12.04
CA ASN A 52 0.35 -1.26 -10.94
C ASN A 52 -0.25 -0.73 -9.62
N SER A 53 -0.02 -1.42 -8.53
CA SER A 53 -0.59 -0.98 -7.26
C SER A 53 0.37 -1.10 -6.10
N ILE A 54 0.18 -0.19 -5.13
CA ILE A 54 0.80 -0.23 -3.82
C ILE A 54 -0.34 -0.35 -2.81
N ASN A 55 -0.30 -1.36 -1.95
CA ASN A 55 -1.34 -1.63 -0.97
C ASN A 55 -0.77 -1.51 0.43
N TYR A 56 -1.43 -0.71 1.26
CA TYR A 56 -1.12 -0.55 2.67
C TYR A 56 -2.28 -1.13 3.48
N VAL A 57 -2.11 -2.30 4.06
CA VAL A 57 -3.10 -2.87 4.97
C VAL A 57 -2.82 -2.27 6.35
N ILE A 58 -3.71 -1.39 6.78
CA ILE A 58 -3.50 -0.55 7.97
C ILE A 58 -3.78 -1.34 9.24
N ALA A 59 -4.97 -1.96 9.31
CA ALA A 59 -5.41 -2.67 10.49
C ALA A 59 -6.58 -3.59 10.13
N LYS A 60 -6.87 -4.53 11.01
CA LYS A 60 -8.07 -5.35 10.92
C LYS A 60 -9.17 -4.74 11.78
N LEU A 61 -10.35 -4.58 11.20
CA LEU A 61 -11.54 -4.16 11.94
C LEU A 61 -12.15 -5.39 12.61
N GLU A 62 -12.00 -5.51 13.92
CA GLU A 62 -12.50 -6.65 14.69
C GLU A 62 -13.87 -6.39 15.32
N ASP A 63 -14.17 -5.14 15.65
CA ASP A 63 -15.45 -4.72 16.21
C ASP A 63 -16.33 -4.08 15.13
N ASN A 64 -17.31 -4.82 14.62
CA ASN A 64 -18.22 -4.34 13.58
C ASN A 64 -19.06 -3.13 14.02
N LYS A 65 -19.21 -2.87 15.31
CA LYS A 65 -19.91 -1.69 15.82
C LYS A 65 -19.20 -0.40 15.47
N LYS A 66 -17.89 -0.46 15.23
CA LYS A 66 -17.07 0.69 14.85
C LYS A 66 -16.97 0.92 13.34
N LYS A 67 -17.55 0.02 12.54
CA LYS A 67 -17.43 0.07 11.08
C LYS A 67 -17.92 1.39 10.48
N ASP A 68 -19.08 1.89 10.94
CA ASP A 68 -19.63 3.13 10.42
C ASP A 68 -18.74 4.34 10.73
N LEU A 69 -18.15 4.39 11.92
CA LEU A 69 -17.20 5.44 12.29
C LEU A 69 -15.95 5.41 11.41
N VAL A 70 -15.42 4.22 11.17
CA VAL A 70 -14.26 4.03 10.29
C VAL A 70 -14.60 4.45 8.85
N LEU A 71 -15.74 4.01 8.33
CA LEU A 71 -16.18 4.37 6.97
C LEU A 71 -16.34 5.86 6.78
N ARG A 72 -16.87 6.59 7.78
CA ARG A 72 -16.98 8.05 7.71
C ARG A 72 -15.61 8.71 7.64
N LEU A 73 -14.67 8.23 8.43
CA LEU A 73 -13.29 8.73 8.40
C LEU A 73 -12.64 8.47 7.04
N LEU A 74 -12.78 7.25 6.51
CA LEU A 74 -12.23 6.89 5.20
C LEU A 74 -12.86 7.72 4.07
N HIS A 75 -14.15 8.00 4.16
CA HIS A 75 -14.83 8.86 3.19
C HIS A 75 -14.23 10.26 3.15
N LYS A 76 -13.94 10.83 4.31
CA LYS A 76 -13.26 12.11 4.43
C LYS A 76 -11.89 12.08 3.74
N TYR A 77 -11.07 11.08 4.02
CA TYR A 77 -9.76 10.95 3.39
C TYR A 77 -9.84 10.72 1.89
N ASN A 78 -10.82 9.94 1.42
CA ASN A 78 -11.04 9.75 -0.01
C ASN A 78 -11.40 11.06 -0.72
N ASN A 79 -12.16 11.93 -0.07
CA ASN A 79 -12.48 13.23 -0.64
C ASN A 79 -11.28 14.17 -0.71
N ASP A 80 -10.37 14.05 0.24
CA ASP A 80 -9.19 14.93 0.34
C ASP A 80 -8.00 14.44 -0.49
N SER A 81 -8.00 13.16 -0.90
CA SER A 81 -6.88 12.56 -1.63
C SER A 81 -7.15 12.47 -3.12
N LEU A 82 -6.13 12.78 -3.93
CA LEU A 82 -6.19 12.64 -5.39
C LEU A 82 -5.74 11.26 -5.87
N VAL A 83 -4.88 10.58 -5.15
CA VAL A 83 -4.21 9.36 -5.62
C VAL A 83 -4.41 8.15 -4.71
N ILE A 84 -4.73 8.35 -3.44
CA ILE A 84 -4.88 7.26 -2.47
C ILE A 84 -6.36 6.97 -2.25
N LYS A 85 -6.75 5.72 -2.42
CA LYS A 85 -8.10 5.24 -2.12
C LYS A 85 -8.09 4.41 -0.84
N TYR A 86 -8.98 4.76 0.08
CA TYR A 86 -9.17 4.05 1.35
C TYR A 86 -10.46 3.23 1.32
N TYR A 87 -10.40 2.00 1.80
CA TYR A 87 -11.57 1.11 1.83
C TYR A 87 -11.39 -0.01 2.85
N ILE A 88 -12.49 -0.72 3.12
CA ILE A 88 -12.47 -1.92 3.96
C ILE A 88 -12.72 -3.13 3.06
N THR A 89 -11.85 -4.12 3.12
CA THR A 89 -11.98 -5.34 2.34
C THR A 89 -13.14 -6.22 2.87
N PRO A 90 -13.63 -7.21 2.06
CA PRO A 90 -14.62 -8.17 2.55
C PRO A 90 -14.18 -8.94 3.80
N GLN A 91 -12.87 -9.07 4.03
CA GLN A 91 -12.30 -9.72 5.21
C GLN A 91 -12.09 -8.74 6.37
N ASN A 92 -12.63 -7.53 6.29
CA ASN A 92 -12.55 -6.48 7.32
C ASN A 92 -11.15 -5.90 7.54
N PHE A 93 -10.32 -5.85 6.51
CA PHE A 93 -9.05 -5.14 6.55
C PHE A 93 -9.22 -3.71 6.06
N ILE A 94 -8.82 -2.75 6.89
CA ILE A 94 -8.77 -1.34 6.53
C ILE A 94 -7.53 -1.12 5.67
N THR A 95 -7.73 -0.69 4.43
CA THR A 95 -6.69 -0.70 3.40
C THR A 95 -6.62 0.63 2.68
N ALA A 96 -5.41 1.04 2.33
CA ALA A 96 -5.15 2.14 1.40
C ALA A 96 -4.46 1.60 0.16
N LYS A 97 -4.83 2.12 -1.01
CA LYS A 97 -4.26 1.70 -2.30
C LYS A 97 -3.87 2.91 -3.13
N ILE A 98 -2.68 2.85 -3.71
CA ILE A 98 -2.23 3.76 -4.75
C ILE A 98 -2.16 2.97 -6.06
N ALA A 99 -2.75 3.50 -7.13
CA ALA A 99 -2.58 2.98 -8.48
C ALA A 99 -1.53 3.79 -9.23
N TYR A 100 -0.57 3.10 -9.85
CA TYR A 100 0.43 3.71 -10.73
C TYR A 100 0.23 3.17 -12.13
N ILE A 101 0.00 4.07 -13.09
CA ILE A 101 -0.26 3.71 -14.48
C ILE A 101 1.05 3.82 -15.25
N GLY A 102 1.50 2.69 -15.80
CA GLY A 102 2.71 2.65 -16.62
C GLY A 102 3.13 1.22 -16.94
N SER A 103 3.75 1.03 -18.09
CA SER A 103 4.30 -0.26 -18.51
C SER A 103 5.44 -0.05 -19.49
N GLY A 104 6.36 -1.00 -19.56
CA GLY A 104 7.51 -0.93 -20.44
C GLY A 104 8.31 0.36 -20.24
N ASN A 105 8.49 1.13 -21.31
CA ASN A 105 9.27 2.37 -21.29
C ASN A 105 8.60 3.51 -20.53
N ASN A 106 7.27 3.41 -20.29
CA ASN A 106 6.51 4.41 -19.54
C ASN A 106 6.46 4.10 -18.02
N PHE A 107 7.08 3.01 -17.58
CA PHE A 107 7.19 2.68 -16.17
C PHE A 107 8.51 3.21 -15.61
N SER A 108 8.42 4.08 -14.59
CA SER A 108 9.59 4.56 -13.85
C SER A 108 9.63 3.90 -12.48
N GLY A 109 10.64 3.05 -12.25
CA GLY A 109 10.86 2.41 -10.97
C GLY A 109 11.14 3.42 -9.86
N TYR A 110 11.84 4.50 -10.17
CA TYR A 110 12.14 5.56 -9.20
C TYR A 110 10.88 6.30 -8.76
N GLU A 111 10.01 6.67 -9.70
CA GLU A 111 8.72 7.30 -9.38
C GLU A 111 7.84 6.37 -8.56
N PHE A 112 7.82 5.08 -8.89
CA PHE A 112 7.04 4.08 -8.17
C PHE A 112 7.50 3.94 -6.72
N ILE A 113 8.81 3.91 -6.48
CA ILE A 113 9.40 3.85 -5.14
C ILE A 113 9.12 5.13 -4.37
N GLU A 114 9.21 6.29 -5.02
CA GLU A 114 8.89 7.58 -4.40
C GLU A 114 7.43 7.60 -3.93
N LEU A 115 6.50 7.12 -4.76
CA LEU A 115 5.10 6.95 -4.36
C LEU A 115 4.94 6.03 -3.15
N LEU A 116 5.67 4.91 -3.14
CA LEU A 116 5.64 3.98 -2.00
C LEU A 116 6.07 4.68 -0.72
N GLN A 117 7.17 5.42 -0.74
CA GLN A 117 7.73 6.10 0.42
C GLN A 117 6.84 7.25 0.88
N ASP A 118 6.35 8.08 -0.04
CA ASP A 118 5.43 9.16 0.28
C ASP A 118 4.12 8.61 0.86
N GLY A 119 3.62 7.51 0.29
CA GLY A 119 2.43 6.83 0.78
C GLY A 119 2.59 6.30 2.20
N LEU A 120 3.75 5.75 2.52
CA LEU A 120 4.03 5.30 3.90
C LEU A 120 3.85 6.43 4.91
N GLY A 121 4.35 7.63 4.60
CA GLY A 121 4.21 8.79 5.47
C GLY A 121 2.75 9.26 5.59
N ILE A 122 2.06 9.39 4.47
CA ILE A 122 0.67 9.86 4.43
C ILE A 122 -0.25 8.86 5.14
N VAL A 123 -0.15 7.58 4.78
CA VAL A 123 -1.02 6.53 5.34
C VAL A 123 -0.72 6.28 6.81
N SER A 124 0.52 6.49 7.25
CA SER A 124 0.86 6.41 8.68
C SER A 124 0.08 7.42 9.52
N ASN A 125 -0.10 8.65 9.02
CA ASN A 125 -0.91 9.65 9.70
C ASN A 125 -2.39 9.26 9.74
N VAL A 126 -2.91 8.71 8.64
CA VAL A 126 -4.28 8.19 8.59
C VAL A 126 -4.46 7.04 9.57
N LYS A 127 -3.46 6.17 9.68
CA LYS A 127 -3.49 5.06 10.64
C LYS A 127 -3.64 5.54 12.07
N ASP A 128 -2.93 6.59 12.47
CA ASP A 128 -3.04 7.15 13.81
C ASP A 128 -4.49 7.56 14.12
N ASP A 129 -5.16 8.22 13.19
CA ASP A 129 -6.56 8.61 13.33
C ASP A 129 -7.50 7.40 13.41
N ILE A 130 -7.22 6.36 12.61
CA ILE A 130 -8.00 5.10 12.63
C ILE A 130 -7.84 4.39 13.97
N MET A 131 -6.62 4.30 14.47
CA MET A 131 -6.35 3.63 15.75
C MET A 131 -7.01 4.34 16.93
N ASP A 132 -7.21 5.65 16.86
CA ASP A 132 -7.95 6.42 17.87
C ASP A 132 -9.43 6.00 17.94
N ILE A 133 -10.00 5.51 16.85
CA ILE A 133 -11.37 4.98 16.80
C ILE A 133 -11.40 3.54 17.31
N LEU A 134 -10.41 2.74 16.92
CA LEU A 134 -10.33 1.34 17.31
C LEU A 134 -9.82 1.20 18.75
#